data_79999250c6cd59b6f1521005245f5faf
#
_entry.id   79999250c6cd59b6f1521005245f5faf
#
_cell.length_a   1.000
_cell.length_b   1.000
_cell.length_c   1.000
_cell.angle_alpha   90.00
_cell.angle_beta   90.00
_cell.angle_gamma   90.00
#
_symmetry.space_group_name_H-M   'P 1'
#
loop_
_entity.id
_entity.type
_entity.pdbx_description
1 polymer ?
#
loop_
_entity_poly.entity_id
_entity_poly.type
_entity_poly.pdbx_seq_one_letter_code
_entity_poly.pdbx_strand_id
1 'polypeptide(L)'
;YTMNMVNKSVESYVQKDLSMAKEVIDSDDTLDNLFTEVRQEINRCSIEGQYTNDQAMDMLMISKYYERIGDHATNVAEWVEFSLTGKHRSGKVVNDVFAELNAGN
;
A
#
# COMPACT_ATOMS: atom_id res chain seq x y z
N TYR A 1 4.50 7.17 -7.25
CA TYR A 1 5.04 6.38 -6.15
C TYR A 1 4.29 5.04 -5.99
N THR A 2 2.97 5.10 -5.92
CA THR A 2 2.12 3.90 -5.81
C THR A 2 2.33 2.93 -6.99
N MET A 3 2.38 3.44 -8.21
CA MET A 3 2.63 2.60 -9.39
C MET A 3 3.98 1.89 -9.33
N ASN A 4 5.00 2.58 -8.83
CA ASN A 4 6.31 1.98 -8.63
C ASN A 4 6.27 0.84 -7.60
N MET A 5 5.53 1.03 -6.51
CA MET A 5 5.31 -0.03 -5.51
C MET A 5 4.62 -1.25 -6.11
N VAL A 6 3.56 -1.02 -6.92
CA VAL A 6 2.85 -2.11 -7.61
C VAL A 6 3.79 -2.89 -8.52
N ASN A 7 4.52 -2.19 -9.38
CA ASN A 7 5.43 -2.82 -10.32
C ASN A 7 6.51 -3.63 -9.61
N LYS A 8 7.11 -3.06 -8.57
CA LYS A 8 8.14 -3.76 -7.80
C LYS A 8 7.59 -4.96 -7.04
N SER A 9 6.36 -4.88 -6.51
CA SER A 9 5.77 -6.01 -5.80
C SER A 9 5.56 -7.20 -6.73
N VAL A 10 5.05 -6.96 -7.93
CA VAL A 10 4.88 -8.02 -8.94
C VAL A 10 6.22 -8.57 -9.40
N GLU A 11 7.17 -7.70 -9.67
CA GLU A 11 8.51 -8.11 -10.13
C GLU A 11 9.24 -8.93 -9.05
N SER A 12 9.09 -8.57 -7.78
CA SER A 12 9.68 -9.33 -6.67
C SER A 12 9.15 -10.76 -6.62
N TYR A 13 7.87 -10.95 -6.94
CA TYR A 13 7.28 -12.27 -7.04
C TYR A 13 7.84 -13.05 -8.23
N VAL A 14 7.85 -12.44 -9.42
CA VAL A 14 8.29 -13.08 -10.67
C VAL A 14 9.76 -13.50 -10.57
N GLN A 15 10.60 -12.64 -10.02
CA GLN A 15 12.05 -12.88 -9.90
C GLN A 15 12.46 -13.58 -8.60
N LYS A 16 11.52 -13.79 -7.69
CA LYS A 16 11.81 -14.34 -6.35
C LYS A 16 12.86 -13.50 -5.62
N ASP A 17 12.74 -12.18 -5.73
CA ASP A 17 13.70 -11.22 -5.21
C ASP A 17 13.25 -10.69 -3.85
N LEU A 18 13.81 -11.28 -2.79
CA LEU A 18 13.49 -10.90 -1.41
C LEU A 18 13.87 -9.44 -1.11
N SER A 19 15.00 -8.98 -1.62
CA SER A 19 15.46 -7.60 -1.42
C SER A 19 14.44 -6.60 -1.97
N MET A 20 13.95 -6.84 -3.17
CA MET A 20 12.94 -6.00 -3.80
C MET A 20 11.61 -6.02 -3.03
N ALA A 21 11.19 -7.19 -2.54
CA ALA A 21 10.00 -7.30 -1.71
C ALA A 21 10.14 -6.47 -0.42
N LYS A 22 11.29 -6.51 0.22
CA LYS A 22 11.57 -5.70 1.42
C LYS A 22 11.54 -4.22 1.13
N GLU A 23 12.05 -3.79 -0.02
CA GLU A 23 11.97 -2.39 -0.45
C GLU A 23 10.52 -1.91 -0.54
N VAL A 24 9.63 -2.72 -1.10
CA VAL A 24 8.21 -2.38 -1.21
C VAL A 24 7.59 -2.25 0.19
N ILE A 25 7.87 -3.20 1.07
CA ILE A 25 7.35 -3.18 2.45
C ILE A 25 7.82 -1.91 3.16
N ASP A 26 9.09 -1.56 3.03
CA ASP A 26 9.66 -0.37 3.67
C ASP A 26 9.14 0.93 3.04
N SER A 27 8.57 0.88 1.83
CA SER A 27 7.97 2.03 1.16
C SER A 27 6.63 2.47 1.78
N ASP A 28 6.02 1.66 2.62
CA ASP A 28 4.69 1.92 3.18
C ASP A 28 4.64 3.20 4.01
N ASP A 29 5.64 3.44 4.85
CA ASP A 29 5.73 4.67 5.66
C ASP A 29 5.87 5.91 4.79
N THR A 30 6.65 5.83 3.71
CA THR A 30 6.80 6.93 2.76
C THR A 30 5.48 7.20 2.04
N LEU A 31 4.74 6.16 1.68
CA LEU A 31 3.42 6.31 1.07
C LEU A 31 2.45 7.04 2.01
N ASP A 32 2.42 6.66 3.28
CA ASP A 32 1.57 7.30 4.29
C ASP A 32 1.93 8.79 4.45
N ASN A 33 3.22 9.11 4.47
CA ASN A 33 3.69 10.49 4.53
C ASN A 33 3.29 11.29 3.29
N LEU A 34 3.38 10.70 2.11
CA LEU A 34 2.95 11.33 0.86
C LEU A 34 1.45 11.59 0.86
N PHE A 35 0.65 10.65 1.35
CA PHE A 35 -0.79 10.83 1.48
C PHE A 35 -1.10 12.03 2.40
N THR A 36 -0.40 12.15 3.52
CA THR A 36 -0.56 13.27 4.44
C THR A 36 -0.23 14.59 3.77
N GLU A 37 0.87 14.66 3.02
CA GLU A 37 1.26 15.85 2.26
C GLU A 37 0.21 16.24 1.21
N VAL A 38 -0.30 15.27 0.46
CA VAL A 38 -1.35 15.50 -0.54
C VAL A 38 -2.62 16.02 0.12
N ARG A 39 -3.02 15.43 1.25
CA ARG A 39 -4.20 15.89 2.00
C ARG A 39 -4.04 17.34 2.46
N GLN A 40 -2.88 17.71 2.97
CA GLN A 40 -2.59 19.08 3.39
C GLN A 40 -2.64 20.04 2.20
N GLU A 41 -2.12 19.63 1.05
CA GLU A 41 -2.15 20.45 -0.16
C GLU A 41 -3.57 20.64 -0.69
N ILE A 42 -4.41 19.61 -0.67
CA ILE A 42 -5.81 19.70 -1.05
C ILE A 42 -6.54 20.68 -0.12
N ASN A 43 -6.29 20.60 1.19
CA ASN A 43 -6.88 21.51 2.16
C ASN A 43 -6.45 22.97 1.90
N ARG A 44 -5.16 23.18 1.64
CA ARG A 44 -4.63 24.51 1.29
C ARG A 44 -5.30 25.08 0.05
N CYS A 45 -5.39 24.30 -1.02
CA CYS A 45 -6.05 24.70 -2.26
C CYS A 45 -7.52 25.01 -2.06
N SER A 46 -8.21 24.26 -1.20
CA SER A 46 -9.61 24.51 -0.86
C SER A 46 -9.78 25.84 -0.12
N ILE A 47 -8.92 26.11 0.88
CA ILE A 47 -8.96 27.36 1.67
C ILE A 47 -8.68 28.57 0.77
N GLU A 48 -7.75 28.44 -0.16
CA GLU A 48 -7.39 29.52 -1.10
C GLU A 48 -8.38 29.68 -2.26
N GLY A 49 -9.43 28.86 -2.31
CA GLY A 49 -10.46 28.94 -3.34
C GLY A 49 -10.08 28.37 -4.69
N GLN A 50 -8.97 27.62 -4.78
CA GLN A 50 -8.54 26.95 -6.01
C GLN A 50 -9.41 25.73 -6.33
N TYR A 51 -10.00 25.11 -5.32
CA TYR A 51 -10.93 24.00 -5.46
C TYR A 51 -12.28 24.35 -4.82
N THR A 52 -13.37 23.92 -5.44
CA THR A 52 -14.67 23.86 -4.76
C THR A 52 -14.64 22.79 -3.68
N ASN A 53 -15.61 22.81 -2.76
CA ASN A 53 -15.71 21.76 -1.75
C ASN A 53 -15.85 20.36 -2.38
N ASP A 54 -16.65 20.25 -3.45
CA ASP A 54 -16.83 18.98 -4.14
C ASP A 54 -15.54 18.50 -4.81
N GLN A 55 -14.80 19.42 -5.45
CA GLN A 55 -13.50 19.09 -6.05
C GLN A 55 -12.49 18.63 -5.00
N ALA A 56 -12.44 19.31 -3.85
CA ALA A 56 -11.54 18.92 -2.76
C ALA A 56 -11.87 17.53 -2.23
N MET A 57 -13.16 17.21 -2.07
CA MET A 57 -13.60 15.88 -1.65
C MET A 57 -13.23 14.82 -2.67
N ASP A 58 -13.44 15.09 -3.96
CA ASP A 58 -13.08 14.16 -5.04
C ASP A 58 -11.58 13.89 -5.06
N MET A 59 -10.76 14.92 -4.92
CA MET A 59 -9.30 14.79 -4.88
C MET A 59 -8.85 13.97 -3.68
N LEU A 60 -9.49 14.18 -2.52
CA LEU A 60 -9.19 13.40 -1.32
C LEU A 60 -9.52 11.92 -1.54
N MET A 61 -10.67 11.61 -2.13
CA MET A 61 -11.08 10.23 -2.41
C MET A 61 -10.15 9.54 -3.41
N ILE A 62 -9.75 10.26 -4.46
CA ILE A 62 -8.78 9.74 -5.43
C ILE A 62 -7.46 9.39 -4.72
N SER A 63 -6.97 10.28 -3.86
CA SER A 63 -5.73 10.07 -3.10
C SER A 63 -5.85 8.86 -2.18
N LYS A 64 -6.99 8.66 -1.54
CA LYS A 64 -7.29 7.51 -0.70
C LYS A 64 -7.22 6.20 -1.48
N TYR A 65 -7.75 6.18 -2.69
CA TYR A 65 -7.69 4.98 -3.53
C TYR A 65 -6.25 4.64 -3.92
N TYR A 66 -5.42 5.63 -4.22
CA TYR A 66 -4.01 5.38 -4.50
C TYR A 66 -3.27 4.85 -3.27
N GLU A 67 -3.58 5.38 -2.08
CA GLU A 67 -3.01 4.84 -0.84
C GLU A 67 -3.39 3.37 -0.65
N ARG A 68 -4.65 3.02 -0.89
CA ARG A 68 -5.11 1.62 -0.81
C ARG A 68 -4.40 0.71 -1.81
N ILE A 69 -4.19 1.18 -3.03
CA ILE A 69 -3.44 0.41 -4.03
C ILE A 69 -2.02 0.15 -3.53
N GLY A 70 -1.37 1.15 -2.95
CA GLY A 70 -0.05 1.00 -2.35
C GLY A 70 -0.04 0.02 -1.19
N ASP A 71 -1.06 0.06 -0.32
CA ASP A 71 -1.21 -0.90 0.78
C ASP A 71 -1.34 -2.33 0.26
N HIS A 72 -2.09 -2.53 -0.83
CA HIS A 72 -2.20 -3.84 -1.47
C HIS A 72 -0.86 -4.29 -2.06
N ALA A 73 -0.08 -3.38 -2.63
CA ALA A 73 1.27 -3.70 -3.11
C ALA A 73 2.17 -4.16 -1.95
N THR A 74 2.07 -3.51 -0.79
CA THR A 74 2.77 -3.93 0.42
C THR A 74 2.34 -5.33 0.84
N ASN A 75 1.05 -5.63 0.80
CA ASN A 75 0.53 -6.96 1.12
C ASN A 75 1.08 -8.03 0.17
N VAL A 76 1.16 -7.72 -1.12
CA VAL A 76 1.77 -8.64 -2.10
C VAL A 76 3.24 -8.89 -1.75
N ALA A 77 3.99 -7.83 -1.45
CA ALA A 77 5.40 -7.95 -1.08
C ALA A 77 5.59 -8.77 0.21
N GLU A 78 4.72 -8.61 1.19
CA GLU A 78 4.73 -9.43 2.42
C GLU A 78 4.48 -10.91 2.10
N TRP A 79 3.58 -11.21 1.18
CA TRP A 79 3.36 -12.58 0.69
C TRP A 79 4.60 -13.14 0.01
N VAL A 80 5.29 -12.34 -0.81
CA VAL A 80 6.53 -12.74 -1.46
C VAL A 80 7.59 -13.05 -0.39
N GLU A 81 7.76 -12.17 0.59
CA GLU A 81 8.70 -12.41 1.70
C GLU A 81 8.34 -13.71 2.43
N PHE A 82 7.06 -13.90 2.76
CA PHE A 82 6.60 -15.12 3.41
C PHE A 82 6.89 -16.37 2.57
N SER A 83 6.63 -16.32 1.26
CA SER A 83 6.85 -17.47 0.37
C SER A 83 8.33 -17.85 0.27
N LEU A 84 9.23 -16.88 0.41
CA LEU A 84 10.67 -17.10 0.29
C LEU A 84 11.35 -17.45 1.61
N THR A 85 10.84 -16.94 2.73
CA THR A 85 11.47 -17.09 4.05
C THR A 85 10.69 -17.96 5.03
N GLY A 86 9.41 -18.21 4.77
CA GLY A 86 8.51 -18.88 5.70
C GLY A 86 8.09 -17.99 6.88
N LYS A 87 8.42 -16.68 6.87
CA LYS A 87 8.09 -15.75 7.94
C LYS A 87 7.31 -14.56 7.41
N HIS A 88 6.30 -14.13 8.17
CA HIS A 88 5.48 -12.99 7.83
C HIS A 88 5.69 -11.86 8.83
N ARG A 89 5.93 -10.62 8.35
CA ARG A 89 6.24 -9.48 9.22
C ARG A 89 5.09 -9.09 10.14
N SER A 90 3.89 -8.97 9.58
CA SER A 90 2.72 -8.57 10.37
C SER A 90 2.12 -9.75 11.14
N GLY A 91 2.40 -10.97 10.73
CA GLY A 91 2.03 -12.23 11.39
C GLY A 91 0.53 -12.46 11.48
N LYS A 92 -0.20 -11.54 12.05
CA LYS A 92 -1.60 -11.75 12.44
C LYS A 92 -2.55 -11.91 11.25
N VAL A 93 -2.44 -11.04 10.23
CA VAL A 93 -3.39 -11.06 9.11
C VAL A 93 -3.27 -12.34 8.29
N VAL A 94 -2.04 -12.75 7.99
CA VAL A 94 -1.80 -13.99 7.24
C VAL A 94 -2.16 -15.22 8.06
N ASN A 95 -1.85 -15.22 9.35
CA ASN A 95 -2.24 -16.31 10.25
C ASN A 95 -3.75 -16.45 10.31
N ASP A 96 -4.50 -15.35 10.35
CA ASP A 96 -5.96 -15.37 10.35
C ASP A 96 -6.50 -15.97 9.04
N VAL A 97 -5.93 -15.59 7.89
CA VAL A 97 -6.31 -16.16 6.59
C VAL A 97 -6.04 -17.65 6.53
N PHE A 98 -4.87 -18.09 6.97
CA PHE A 98 -4.55 -19.53 7.02
C PHE A 98 -5.45 -20.29 7.97
N ALA A 99 -5.78 -19.70 9.11
CA ALA A 99 -6.71 -20.31 10.07
C ALA A 99 -8.10 -20.50 9.44
N GLU A 100 -8.59 -19.50 8.70
CA GLU A 100 -9.88 -19.58 8.00
C GLU A 100 -9.85 -20.66 6.91
N LEU A 101 -8.78 -20.71 6.10
CA LEU A 101 -8.63 -21.73 5.05
C LEU A 101 -8.58 -23.14 5.65
N ASN A 102 -7.86 -23.33 6.75
CA ASN A 102 -7.76 -24.63 7.41
C ASN A 102 -9.04 -25.01 8.13
N ALA A 103 -9.76 -24.05 8.70
CA ALA A 103 -11.03 -24.30 9.38
C ALA A 103 -12.15 -24.69 8.39
N GLY A 104 -12.05 -24.29 7.11
CA GLY A 104 -12.98 -24.66 6.07
C GLY A 104 -12.81 -26.08 5.53
N ASN A 105 -11.76 -26.73 5.95
CA ASN A 105 -11.47 -28.12 5.56
C ASN A 105 -11.78 -29.09 6.69
#